data_e3c3553f66cced4083d57da7ca92ab0e
#
_entry.id   e3c3553f66cced4083d57da7ca92ab0e
#
_cell.length_a   1.000
_cell.length_b   1.000
_cell.length_c   1.000
_cell.angle_alpha   90.00
_cell.angle_beta   90.00
_cell.angle_gamma   90.00
#
_symmetry.space_group_name_H-M   'P 1'
#
loop_
_entity.id
_entity.type
_entity.pdbx_description
1 polymer ?
#
loop_
_entity_poly.entity_id
_entity_poly.type
_entity_poly.pdbx_seq_one_letter_code
_entity_poly.pdbx_strand_id
1 'polypeptide(L)'
;MTRVMARRTIVSVALGLVMLSVTAAHAQKTEIHFWHAMTGQLADALEAQAKEFNASQNEYEVKPLRKGSYAETLTAAIAAYRQKSPPHLVQVFEVGTQTMLLSGAVIPVHDLMQQNEIKINWNDFIKPVAGYYMKDGKLYSMPYNSSTPIFYYNKDAFKKAGLDPEKPPKTWKDVEAYSKKILAASAAKCGFSTGWPSWVMVENMHATHDQPFASKNNGFDGVDGVELLINREFGQKHIGQLAAWQKDNVFSYGGRAGTADPKFVSGDCAMYMQSSALIGGFTRSVKFDWGTGELPHWGAPYKKATSIIGGATLWVLKGRPSAEYRGVAKYLEFLAKPEQQMAWHVNTGYLAVSNTAVKNLEQGYHFVRNPKQYTAFAQLTGLPPTPPAAMQDKKAAPPKPERVATPNSQGLRLGNFVQIRDVIEGELENIFAGKKTVKQGLDEAVTKSNGLLKEFAAANKP
;
A
#
# COMPACT_ATOMS: atom_id res chain seq x y z
N MET A 1 54.41 98.64 -1.25
CA MET A 1 54.51 97.48 -2.16
C MET A 1 54.16 96.24 -1.35
N THR A 2 52.90 95.83 -1.39
CA THR A 2 52.42 94.65 -0.61
C THR A 2 51.47 93.85 -1.45
N ARG A 3 51.84 92.61 -1.83
CA ARG A 3 51.06 91.71 -2.63
C ARG A 3 50.07 90.95 -1.71
N VAL A 4 48.79 91.01 -2.05
CA VAL A 4 47.71 90.24 -1.44
C VAL A 4 47.56 88.93 -2.21
N MET A 5 47.77 87.79 -1.54
CA MET A 5 47.43 86.45 -2.11
C MET A 5 46.03 86.07 -1.74
N ALA A 6 45.18 85.85 -2.77
CA ALA A 6 43.83 85.31 -2.62
C ALA A 6 43.91 83.80 -2.52
N ARG A 7 43.37 83.18 -1.45
CA ARG A 7 43.18 81.76 -1.28
C ARG A 7 41.80 81.34 -1.87
N ARG A 8 41.85 80.53 -2.89
CA ARG A 8 40.63 79.84 -3.42
C ARG A 8 40.38 78.59 -2.59
N THR A 9 39.22 78.53 -1.92
CA THR A 9 38.74 77.37 -1.20
C THR A 9 37.95 76.53 -2.19
N ILE A 10 38.41 75.28 -2.47
CA ILE A 10 37.69 74.29 -3.27
C ILE A 10 36.80 73.50 -2.32
N VAL A 11 35.50 73.65 -2.49
CA VAL A 11 34.47 72.80 -1.79
C VAL A 11 34.25 71.58 -2.62
N SER A 12 34.78 70.42 -2.15
CA SER A 12 34.50 69.12 -2.77
C SER A 12 33.15 68.55 -2.22
N VAL A 13 32.14 68.56 -3.06
CA VAL A 13 30.89 67.87 -2.76
C VAL A 13 31.06 66.36 -3.07
N ALA A 14 31.17 65.51 -2.03
CA ALA A 14 31.16 64.06 -2.13
C ALA A 14 29.72 63.58 -2.22
N LEU A 15 29.25 63.19 -3.41
CA LEU A 15 27.97 62.51 -3.60
C LEU A 15 28.13 61.05 -3.13
N GLY A 16 27.66 60.73 -1.91
CA GLY A 16 27.60 59.35 -1.41
C GLY A 16 26.43 58.60 -2.09
N LEU A 17 26.75 57.72 -3.05
CA LEU A 17 25.82 56.71 -3.54
C LEU A 17 25.58 55.65 -2.44
N VAL A 18 24.48 55.76 -1.71
CA VAL A 18 24.01 54.68 -0.83
C VAL A 18 23.37 53.60 -1.74
N MET A 19 24.13 52.56 -2.08
CA MET A 19 23.57 51.35 -2.64
C MET A 19 22.75 50.65 -1.56
N LEU A 20 21.44 50.81 -1.59
CA LEU A 20 20.51 49.94 -0.87
C LEU A 20 20.62 48.54 -1.49
N SER A 21 21.44 47.69 -0.87
CA SER A 21 21.41 46.25 -1.11
C SER A 21 20.07 45.73 -0.59
N VAL A 22 19.06 45.60 -1.47
CA VAL A 22 17.86 44.86 -1.17
C VAL A 22 18.27 43.38 -1.12
N THR A 23 18.72 42.93 0.04
CA THR A 23 18.76 41.50 0.33
C THR A 23 17.31 41.03 0.28
N ALA A 24 16.93 40.37 -0.82
CA ALA A 24 15.69 39.61 -0.89
C ALA A 24 15.78 38.58 0.24
N ALA A 25 15.18 38.88 1.40
CA ALA A 25 14.96 37.90 2.44
C ALA A 25 14.10 36.80 1.78
N HIS A 26 14.75 35.70 1.42
CA HIS A 26 14.00 34.50 1.05
C HIS A 26 13.17 34.14 2.29
N ALA A 27 11.90 34.40 2.24
CA ALA A 27 10.97 33.96 3.29
C ALA A 27 11.19 32.46 3.49
N GLN A 28 11.52 32.07 4.72
CA GLN A 28 11.71 30.66 5.06
C GLN A 28 10.40 29.91 4.72
N LYS A 29 10.52 28.83 3.92
CA LYS A 29 9.37 28.00 3.58
C LYS A 29 8.74 27.41 4.83
N THR A 30 7.41 27.33 4.86
CA THR A 30 6.69 26.63 5.92
C THR A 30 6.95 25.13 5.83
N GLU A 31 7.47 24.54 6.90
CA GLU A 31 7.77 23.09 6.92
C GLU A 31 6.52 22.25 7.14
N ILE A 32 6.36 21.23 6.31
CA ILE A 32 5.30 20.22 6.39
C ILE A 32 5.90 18.87 6.77
N HIS A 33 5.76 18.49 8.04
CA HIS A 33 6.29 17.23 8.56
C HIS A 33 5.44 16.04 8.09
N PHE A 34 6.05 15.12 7.35
CA PHE A 34 5.44 13.92 6.82
C PHE A 34 6.13 12.67 7.36
N TRP A 35 5.43 11.85 8.18
CA TRP A 35 5.95 10.61 8.74
C TRP A 35 5.54 9.40 7.91
N HIS A 36 6.51 8.53 7.60
CA HIS A 36 6.31 7.38 6.73
C HIS A 36 7.09 6.13 7.18
N ALA A 37 6.77 4.98 6.55
CA ALA A 37 7.38 3.68 6.82
C ALA A 37 8.19 3.12 5.62
N MET A 38 8.32 3.88 4.52
CA MET A 38 8.99 3.40 3.31
C MET A 38 10.47 3.17 3.54
N THR A 39 11.03 2.16 2.84
CA THR A 39 12.45 1.79 2.86
C THR A 39 12.98 1.55 1.45
N GLY A 40 14.29 1.64 1.28
CA GLY A 40 14.96 1.39 0.00
C GLY A 40 14.33 2.20 -1.13
N GLN A 41 14.15 1.59 -2.29
CA GLN A 41 13.60 2.26 -3.47
C GLN A 41 12.24 2.94 -3.25
N LEU A 42 11.39 2.40 -2.37
CA LEU A 42 10.10 3.02 -2.09
C LEU A 42 10.29 4.34 -1.33
N ALA A 43 11.28 4.41 -0.44
CA ALA A 43 11.67 5.66 0.21
C ALA A 43 12.26 6.66 -0.80
N ASP A 44 13.17 6.20 -1.67
CA ASP A 44 13.76 7.04 -2.71
C ASP A 44 12.68 7.67 -3.62
N ALA A 45 11.68 6.88 -4.01
CA ALA A 45 10.57 7.36 -4.83
C ALA A 45 9.68 8.38 -4.09
N LEU A 46 9.42 8.17 -2.79
CA LEU A 46 8.67 9.10 -1.95
C LEU A 46 9.44 10.42 -1.77
N GLU A 47 10.73 10.34 -1.48
CA GLU A 47 11.59 11.50 -1.31
C GLU A 47 11.72 12.29 -2.62
N ALA A 48 11.78 11.60 -3.77
CA ALA A 48 11.79 12.24 -5.09
C ALA A 48 10.51 13.05 -5.34
N GLN A 49 9.33 12.53 -5.02
CA GLN A 49 8.07 13.27 -5.12
C GLN A 49 8.04 14.50 -4.19
N ALA A 50 8.49 14.34 -2.94
CA ALA A 50 8.58 15.47 -2.01
C ALA A 50 9.54 16.54 -2.51
N LYS A 51 10.71 16.16 -3.05
CA LYS A 51 11.68 17.06 -3.65
C LYS A 51 11.13 17.80 -4.87
N GLU A 52 10.39 17.12 -5.74
CA GLU A 52 9.74 17.71 -6.90
C GLU A 52 8.70 18.75 -6.47
N PHE A 53 7.85 18.44 -5.49
CA PHE A 53 6.92 19.42 -4.92
C PHE A 53 7.66 20.62 -4.32
N ASN A 54 8.69 20.39 -3.52
CA ASN A 54 9.48 21.44 -2.88
C ASN A 54 10.19 22.38 -3.89
N ALA A 55 10.55 21.86 -5.06
CA ALA A 55 11.14 22.62 -6.16
C ALA A 55 10.10 23.39 -7.01
N SER A 56 8.83 22.93 -7.01
CA SER A 56 7.78 23.52 -7.86
C SER A 56 7.19 24.84 -7.33
N GLN A 57 7.50 25.22 -6.09
CA GLN A 57 6.98 26.42 -5.42
C GLN A 57 7.93 26.89 -4.29
N ASN A 58 7.71 28.10 -3.74
CA ASN A 58 8.58 28.73 -2.75
C ASN A 58 7.93 28.97 -1.37
N GLU A 59 6.71 28.46 -1.15
CA GLU A 59 5.93 28.72 0.08
C GLU A 59 6.11 27.63 1.13
N TYR A 60 6.24 26.36 0.70
CA TYR A 60 6.21 25.18 1.57
C TYR A 60 7.38 24.24 1.32
N GLU A 61 7.80 23.53 2.36
CA GLU A 61 8.80 22.47 2.26
C GLU A 61 8.30 21.21 2.96
N VAL A 62 8.01 20.15 2.20
CA VAL A 62 7.67 18.85 2.75
C VAL A 62 8.94 18.18 3.26
N LYS A 63 8.91 17.73 4.52
CA LYS A 63 10.00 17.06 5.23
C LYS A 63 9.58 15.59 5.51
N PRO A 64 9.85 14.64 4.59
CA PRO A 64 9.64 13.24 4.87
C PRO A 64 10.55 12.76 6.01
N LEU A 65 10.00 11.97 6.92
CA LEU A 65 10.75 11.37 8.01
C LEU A 65 10.29 9.94 8.26
N ARG A 66 11.17 8.98 8.05
CA ARG A 66 10.89 7.59 8.35
C ARG A 66 10.79 7.34 9.86
N LYS A 67 9.73 6.64 10.29
CA LYS A 67 9.45 6.32 11.72
C LYS A 67 9.46 4.81 12.02
N GLY A 68 10.15 4.02 11.20
CA GLY A 68 10.22 2.57 11.37
C GLY A 68 9.26 1.82 10.44
N SER A 69 8.71 0.70 10.91
CA SER A 69 7.65 -0.06 10.23
C SER A 69 6.32 0.71 10.20
N TYR A 70 5.33 0.20 9.50
CA TYR A 70 3.97 0.77 9.51
C TYR A 70 3.37 0.82 10.92
N ALA A 71 3.53 -0.26 11.71
CA ALA A 71 3.03 -0.32 13.09
C ALA A 71 3.74 0.69 14.00
N GLU A 72 5.07 0.80 13.90
CA GLU A 72 5.85 1.78 14.65
C GLU A 72 5.51 3.21 14.24
N THR A 73 5.31 3.49 12.94
CA THR A 73 4.90 4.81 12.44
C THR A 73 3.54 5.22 13.00
N LEU A 74 2.55 4.31 13.00
CA LEU A 74 1.23 4.56 13.60
C LEU A 74 1.33 4.81 15.10
N THR A 75 2.07 3.97 15.82
CA THR A 75 2.28 4.09 17.27
C THR A 75 2.95 5.42 17.62
N ALA A 76 3.99 5.79 16.87
CA ALA A 76 4.67 7.08 17.03
C ALA A 76 3.73 8.27 16.79
N ALA A 77 2.87 8.19 15.76
CA ALA A 77 1.90 9.25 15.46
C ALA A 77 0.86 9.41 16.57
N ILE A 78 0.34 8.30 17.12
CA ILE A 78 -0.59 8.31 18.26
C ILE A 78 0.08 8.95 19.49
N ALA A 79 1.32 8.58 19.80
CA ALA A 79 2.07 9.13 20.92
C ALA A 79 2.31 10.63 20.75
N ALA A 80 2.75 11.07 19.57
CA ALA A 80 2.98 12.48 19.25
C ALA A 80 1.69 13.32 19.32
N TYR A 81 0.57 12.77 18.86
CA TYR A 81 -0.72 13.44 18.98
C TYR A 81 -1.12 13.67 20.44
N ARG A 82 -0.98 12.65 21.30
CA ARG A 82 -1.24 12.76 22.74
C ARG A 82 -0.32 13.78 23.43
N GLN A 83 0.91 13.93 22.95
CA GLN A 83 1.89 14.91 23.42
C GLN A 83 1.69 16.32 22.82
N LYS A 84 0.61 16.53 22.03
CA LYS A 84 0.30 17.78 21.33
C LYS A 84 1.41 18.26 20.36
N SER A 85 2.18 17.33 19.80
CA SER A 85 3.24 17.58 18.82
C SER A 85 3.16 16.60 17.63
N PRO A 86 1.99 16.46 16.96
CA PRO A 86 1.84 15.54 15.84
C PRO A 86 2.58 16.03 14.59
N PRO A 87 2.92 15.12 13.63
CA PRO A 87 3.25 15.54 12.27
C PRO A 87 1.99 16.10 11.59
N HIS A 88 2.15 16.76 10.45
CA HIS A 88 1.04 17.20 9.60
C HIS A 88 0.39 16.02 8.88
N LEU A 89 1.25 15.15 8.31
CA LEU A 89 0.89 13.96 7.56
C LEU A 89 1.52 12.73 8.17
N VAL A 90 0.74 11.65 8.20
CA VAL A 90 1.23 10.33 8.57
C VAL A 90 0.75 9.29 7.56
N GLN A 91 1.66 8.44 7.11
CA GLN A 91 1.36 7.27 6.32
C GLN A 91 0.90 6.13 7.24
N VAL A 92 -0.36 5.72 7.11
CA VAL A 92 -0.93 4.61 7.88
C VAL A 92 -1.40 3.51 6.94
N PHE A 93 -0.97 2.29 7.22
CA PHE A 93 -1.39 1.13 6.45
C PHE A 93 -2.85 0.77 6.69
N GLU A 94 -3.43 -0.03 5.82
CA GLU A 94 -4.88 -0.27 5.74
C GLU A 94 -5.49 -0.76 7.06
N VAL A 95 -4.78 -1.58 7.83
CA VAL A 95 -5.27 -2.08 9.13
C VAL A 95 -5.40 -1.01 10.21
N GLY A 96 -4.76 0.14 10.03
CA GLY A 96 -4.91 1.30 10.92
C GLY A 96 -6.17 2.12 10.67
N THR A 97 -6.89 1.87 9.58
CA THR A 97 -7.99 2.72 9.11
C THR A 97 -9.08 2.93 10.16
N GLN A 98 -9.59 1.86 10.79
CA GLN A 98 -10.66 1.99 11.78
C GLN A 98 -10.22 2.77 13.02
N THR A 99 -8.98 2.58 13.46
CA THR A 99 -8.38 3.36 14.55
C THR A 99 -8.34 4.85 14.20
N MET A 100 -7.90 5.19 12.99
CA MET A 100 -7.83 6.58 12.53
C MET A 100 -9.21 7.21 12.40
N LEU A 101 -10.19 6.49 11.81
CA LEU A 101 -11.56 6.98 11.63
C LEU A 101 -12.27 7.35 12.95
N LEU A 102 -11.97 6.62 14.04
CA LEU A 102 -12.61 6.83 15.35
C LEU A 102 -11.75 7.66 16.32
N SER A 103 -10.51 7.98 15.97
CA SER A 103 -9.58 8.70 16.86
C SER A 103 -9.98 10.12 17.22
N GLY A 104 -10.85 10.75 16.42
CA GLY A 104 -11.12 12.20 16.53
C GLY A 104 -9.91 13.11 16.17
N ALA A 105 -8.75 12.52 15.89
CA ALA A 105 -7.47 13.20 15.68
C ALA A 105 -7.22 13.66 14.25
N VAL A 106 -8.07 13.26 13.29
CA VAL A 106 -7.84 13.48 11.86
C VAL A 106 -8.71 14.60 11.29
N ILE A 107 -8.21 15.26 10.27
CA ILE A 107 -8.98 16.13 9.39
C ILE A 107 -9.29 15.29 8.14
N PRO A 108 -10.57 15.03 7.81
CA PRO A 108 -10.90 14.37 6.56
C PRO A 108 -10.29 15.12 5.38
N VAL A 109 -9.64 14.40 4.49
CA VAL A 109 -8.97 15.03 3.33
C VAL A 109 -9.97 15.77 2.44
N HIS A 110 -11.21 15.27 2.36
CA HIS A 110 -12.30 15.95 1.68
C HIS A 110 -12.56 17.35 2.26
N ASP A 111 -12.63 17.46 3.59
CA ASP A 111 -12.90 18.74 4.26
C ASP A 111 -11.68 19.67 4.18
N LEU A 112 -10.47 19.13 4.28
CA LEU A 112 -9.24 19.91 4.11
C LEU A 112 -9.18 20.59 2.73
N MET A 113 -9.50 19.86 1.66
CA MET A 113 -9.50 20.40 0.31
C MET A 113 -10.56 21.46 0.11
N GLN A 114 -11.76 21.24 0.66
CA GLN A 114 -12.85 22.21 0.61
C GLN A 114 -12.47 23.51 1.35
N GLN A 115 -11.89 23.42 2.55
CA GLN A 115 -11.47 24.58 3.36
C GLN A 115 -10.37 25.41 2.68
N ASN A 116 -9.57 24.78 1.80
CA ASN A 116 -8.49 25.45 1.06
C ASN A 116 -8.87 25.79 -0.39
N GLU A 117 -10.14 25.63 -0.78
CA GLU A 117 -10.69 25.91 -2.12
C GLU A 117 -10.01 25.08 -3.24
N ILE A 118 -9.46 23.93 -2.89
CA ILE A 118 -8.82 22.99 -3.83
C ILE A 118 -9.86 21.99 -4.32
N LYS A 119 -10.03 21.91 -5.63
CA LYS A 119 -11.00 21.02 -6.28
C LYS A 119 -10.34 19.70 -6.65
N ILE A 120 -10.77 18.62 -6.01
CA ILE A 120 -10.39 17.25 -6.36
C ILE A 120 -11.61 16.52 -6.93
N ASN A 121 -11.44 15.82 -8.04
CA ASN A 121 -12.47 14.91 -8.54
C ASN A 121 -12.40 13.58 -7.77
N TRP A 122 -13.13 13.49 -6.66
CA TRP A 122 -13.15 12.28 -5.81
C TRP A 122 -13.66 11.04 -6.53
N ASN A 123 -14.48 11.21 -7.58
CA ASN A 123 -14.99 10.10 -8.39
C ASN A 123 -13.95 9.54 -9.35
N ASP A 124 -12.81 10.21 -9.52
CA ASP A 124 -11.71 9.72 -10.34
C ASP A 124 -10.88 8.64 -9.64
N PHE A 125 -10.98 8.53 -8.31
CA PHE A 125 -10.28 7.45 -7.61
C PHE A 125 -10.92 6.08 -7.87
N ILE A 126 -10.11 5.04 -8.04
CA ILE A 126 -10.60 3.68 -8.26
C ILE A 126 -11.40 3.20 -7.04
N LYS A 127 -12.61 2.69 -7.29
CA LYS A 127 -13.60 2.37 -6.24
C LYS A 127 -13.07 1.47 -5.12
N PRO A 128 -12.36 0.34 -5.38
CA PRO A 128 -11.84 -0.51 -4.31
C PRO A 128 -10.90 0.21 -3.35
N VAL A 129 -10.16 1.22 -3.82
CA VAL A 129 -9.24 1.99 -2.97
C VAL A 129 -9.99 3.09 -2.23
N ALA A 130 -10.70 3.97 -2.96
CA ALA A 130 -11.40 5.09 -2.34
C ALA A 130 -12.49 4.61 -1.36
N GLY A 131 -13.30 3.61 -1.74
CA GLY A 131 -14.37 3.08 -0.93
C GLY A 131 -13.92 2.55 0.43
N TYR A 132 -12.71 2.02 0.50
CA TYR A 132 -12.14 1.55 1.76
C TYR A 132 -11.88 2.70 2.75
N TYR A 133 -11.47 3.88 2.28
CA TYR A 133 -11.13 5.04 3.11
C TYR A 133 -12.26 6.07 3.23
N MET A 134 -13.41 5.79 2.63
CA MET A 134 -14.60 6.66 2.74
C MET A 134 -15.42 6.32 3.99
N LYS A 135 -15.93 7.36 4.65
CA LYS A 135 -16.95 7.27 5.69
C LYS A 135 -17.94 8.45 5.52
N ASP A 136 -19.23 8.18 5.64
CA ASP A 136 -20.29 9.18 5.53
C ASP A 136 -20.21 10.04 4.26
N GLY A 137 -19.88 9.40 3.12
CA GLY A 137 -19.73 10.06 1.82
C GLY A 137 -18.46 10.90 1.64
N LYS A 138 -17.56 10.94 2.63
CA LYS A 138 -16.33 11.71 2.61
C LYS A 138 -15.10 10.80 2.57
N LEU A 139 -14.09 11.19 1.81
CA LEU A 139 -12.77 10.57 1.85
C LEU A 139 -11.97 11.12 3.04
N TYR A 140 -11.58 10.25 3.97
CA TYR A 140 -10.89 10.64 5.20
C TYR A 140 -9.37 10.74 5.06
N SER A 141 -8.78 9.98 4.15
CA SER A 141 -7.35 10.01 3.89
C SER A 141 -7.08 10.00 2.39
N MET A 142 -5.95 10.54 1.96
CA MET A 142 -5.56 10.57 0.55
C MET A 142 -5.00 9.19 0.13
N PRO A 143 -5.64 8.45 -0.80
CA PRO A 143 -5.04 7.25 -1.36
C PRO A 143 -3.64 7.53 -1.91
N TYR A 144 -2.67 6.67 -1.56
CA TYR A 144 -1.28 6.89 -1.94
C TYR A 144 -0.64 5.60 -2.45
N ASN A 145 -0.08 4.80 -1.57
CA ASN A 145 0.63 3.58 -1.95
C ASN A 145 -0.24 2.34 -1.76
N SER A 146 -1.29 2.23 -2.55
CA SER A 146 -2.18 1.07 -2.57
C SER A 146 -1.60 -0.07 -3.40
N SER A 147 -1.74 -1.29 -2.90
CA SER A 147 -1.34 -2.52 -3.57
C SER A 147 -2.39 -3.61 -3.36
N THR A 148 -2.19 -4.75 -3.99
CA THR A 148 -2.89 -6.01 -3.65
C THR A 148 -1.87 -7.14 -3.79
N PRO A 149 -2.01 -8.27 -3.07
CA PRO A 149 -1.09 -9.37 -3.25
C PRO A 149 -1.31 -10.03 -4.61
N ILE A 150 -0.19 -10.38 -5.25
CA ILE A 150 -0.18 -11.10 -6.52
C ILE A 150 0.75 -12.31 -6.43
N PHE A 151 0.65 -13.17 -7.41
CA PHE A 151 1.51 -14.33 -7.56
C PHE A 151 2.73 -13.98 -8.42
N TYR A 152 3.92 -14.33 -7.94
CA TYR A 152 5.19 -14.23 -8.64
C TYR A 152 5.74 -15.62 -8.91
N TYR A 153 6.39 -15.84 -10.05
CA TYR A 153 6.97 -17.14 -10.37
C TYR A 153 8.23 -17.04 -11.21
N ASN A 154 9.13 -17.99 -10.99
CA ASN A 154 10.41 -18.14 -11.69
C ASN A 154 10.19 -18.96 -12.97
N LYS A 155 10.24 -18.30 -14.14
CA LYS A 155 10.06 -18.92 -15.45
C LYS A 155 11.17 -19.91 -15.80
N ASP A 156 12.40 -19.66 -15.34
CA ASP A 156 13.52 -20.57 -15.60
C ASP A 156 13.38 -21.85 -14.77
N ALA A 157 12.92 -21.76 -13.52
CA ALA A 157 12.57 -22.94 -12.73
C ALA A 157 11.42 -23.75 -13.36
N PHE A 158 10.41 -23.07 -13.94
CA PHE A 158 9.35 -23.72 -14.67
C PHE A 158 9.87 -24.49 -15.87
N LYS A 159 10.68 -23.84 -16.73
CA LYS A 159 11.31 -24.51 -17.88
C LYS A 159 12.11 -25.75 -17.45
N LYS A 160 12.94 -25.63 -16.40
CA LYS A 160 13.73 -26.74 -15.86
C LYS A 160 12.87 -27.90 -15.36
N ALA A 161 11.67 -27.61 -14.83
CA ALA A 161 10.71 -28.61 -14.37
C ALA A 161 9.77 -29.15 -15.47
N GLY A 162 9.96 -28.78 -16.74
CA GLY A 162 9.11 -29.17 -17.85
C GLY A 162 7.70 -28.54 -17.81
N LEU A 163 7.58 -27.36 -17.18
CA LEU A 163 6.37 -26.56 -17.12
C LEU A 163 6.40 -25.44 -18.17
N ASP A 164 5.22 -25.07 -18.68
CA ASP A 164 5.11 -23.92 -19.59
C ASP A 164 5.36 -22.61 -18.82
N PRO A 165 6.43 -21.84 -19.15
CA PRO A 165 6.80 -20.63 -18.44
C PRO A 165 5.80 -19.48 -18.64
N GLU A 166 4.89 -19.59 -19.60
CA GLU A 166 3.86 -18.55 -19.84
C GLU A 166 2.51 -18.88 -19.19
N LYS A 167 2.43 -20.02 -18.48
CA LYS A 167 1.20 -20.47 -17.82
C LYS A 167 1.39 -20.56 -16.29
N PRO A 168 1.25 -19.45 -15.55
CA PRO A 168 1.24 -19.51 -14.09
C PRO A 168 0.07 -20.37 -13.58
N PRO A 169 0.23 -21.03 -12.42
CA PRO A 169 -0.86 -21.81 -11.83
C PRO A 169 -2.05 -20.91 -11.50
N LYS A 170 -3.26 -21.40 -11.77
CA LYS A 170 -4.52 -20.66 -11.50
C LYS A 170 -5.25 -21.17 -10.27
N THR A 171 -4.98 -22.41 -9.90
CA THR A 171 -5.63 -23.07 -8.75
C THR A 171 -4.58 -23.53 -7.73
N TRP A 172 -5.02 -23.72 -6.49
CA TRP A 172 -4.17 -24.31 -5.46
C TRP A 172 -3.75 -25.74 -5.79
N LYS A 173 -4.55 -26.49 -6.58
CA LYS A 173 -4.16 -27.78 -7.11
C LYS A 173 -3.00 -27.67 -8.12
N ASP A 174 -3.04 -26.63 -8.96
CA ASP A 174 -1.94 -26.36 -9.91
C ASP A 174 -0.68 -25.96 -9.13
N VAL A 175 -0.79 -25.11 -8.10
CA VAL A 175 0.36 -24.72 -7.25
C VAL A 175 1.02 -25.96 -6.65
N GLU A 176 0.23 -26.89 -6.11
CA GLU A 176 0.76 -28.15 -5.57
C GLU A 176 1.46 -28.99 -6.63
N ALA A 177 0.77 -29.22 -7.76
CA ALA A 177 1.31 -30.03 -8.86
C ALA A 177 2.60 -29.45 -9.46
N TYR A 178 2.65 -28.13 -9.63
CA TYR A 178 3.83 -27.43 -10.14
C TYR A 178 4.97 -27.48 -9.12
N SER A 179 4.67 -27.24 -7.84
CA SER A 179 5.67 -27.35 -6.75
C SER A 179 6.32 -28.74 -6.72
N LYS A 180 5.53 -29.82 -6.80
CA LYS A 180 6.05 -31.17 -6.83
C LYS A 180 6.97 -31.46 -8.03
N LYS A 181 6.60 -30.96 -9.22
CA LYS A 181 7.47 -31.07 -10.42
C LYS A 181 8.77 -30.27 -10.26
N ILE A 182 8.70 -29.05 -9.72
CA ILE A 182 9.85 -28.18 -9.46
C ILE A 182 10.81 -28.83 -8.47
N LEU A 183 10.29 -29.38 -7.37
CA LEU A 183 11.11 -30.09 -6.38
C LEU A 183 11.74 -31.37 -6.94
N ALA A 184 10.99 -32.18 -7.69
CA ALA A 184 11.48 -33.40 -8.33
C ALA A 184 12.60 -33.11 -9.36
N ALA A 185 12.51 -32.02 -10.09
CA ALA A 185 13.53 -31.55 -11.03
C ALA A 185 14.71 -30.83 -10.35
N SER A 186 14.70 -30.69 -9.02
CA SER A 186 15.67 -29.88 -8.28
C SER A 186 15.82 -28.46 -8.89
N ALA A 187 14.72 -27.88 -9.37
CA ALA A 187 14.68 -26.57 -9.98
C ALA A 187 14.63 -25.44 -8.96
N ALA A 188 14.19 -25.74 -7.72
CA ALA A 188 14.22 -24.87 -6.55
C ALA A 188 14.23 -25.73 -5.27
N LYS A 189 14.52 -25.13 -4.12
CA LYS A 189 14.52 -25.79 -2.81
C LYS A 189 13.10 -25.88 -2.19
N CYS A 190 12.20 -25.00 -2.60
CA CYS A 190 10.80 -25.04 -2.20
C CYS A 190 9.88 -24.65 -3.36
N GLY A 191 8.63 -25.11 -3.33
CA GLY A 191 7.62 -24.76 -4.31
C GLY A 191 7.26 -23.28 -4.24
N PHE A 192 6.70 -22.85 -3.10
CA PHE A 192 6.35 -21.45 -2.90
C PHE A 192 6.55 -20.97 -1.47
N SER A 193 6.59 -19.64 -1.31
CA SER A 193 6.56 -18.95 -0.04
C SER A 193 5.61 -17.74 -0.11
N THR A 194 5.43 -17.01 0.99
CA THR A 194 4.62 -15.80 1.06
C THR A 194 5.26 -14.76 1.97
N GLY A 195 5.11 -13.50 1.62
CA GLY A 195 5.26 -12.40 2.57
C GLY A 195 3.91 -12.02 3.17
N TRP A 196 3.91 -11.27 4.26
CA TRP A 196 2.70 -10.80 4.94
C TRP A 196 1.65 -11.91 5.12
N PRO A 197 1.97 -13.00 5.84
CA PRO A 197 1.18 -14.23 5.81
C PRO A 197 -0.27 -14.02 6.25
N SER A 198 -0.58 -13.17 7.23
CA SER A 198 -1.95 -12.84 7.58
C SER A 198 -2.68 -12.19 6.40
N TRP A 199 -2.10 -11.13 5.82
CA TRP A 199 -2.72 -10.38 4.74
C TRP A 199 -2.92 -11.21 3.45
N VAL A 200 -1.89 -11.98 3.06
CA VAL A 200 -1.93 -12.77 1.82
C VAL A 200 -2.71 -14.07 1.99
N MET A 201 -2.38 -14.87 3.04
CA MET A 201 -2.89 -16.24 3.18
C MET A 201 -4.16 -16.35 4.03
N VAL A 202 -4.57 -15.30 4.74
CA VAL A 202 -5.82 -15.32 5.48
C VAL A 202 -6.79 -14.29 4.91
N GLU A 203 -6.46 -13.02 4.99
CA GLU A 203 -7.36 -11.92 4.64
C GLU A 203 -7.75 -11.93 3.16
N ASN A 204 -6.75 -11.96 2.24
CA ASN A 204 -7.01 -12.02 0.80
C ASN A 204 -7.56 -13.36 0.34
N MET A 205 -7.23 -14.47 1.02
CA MET A 205 -7.83 -15.76 0.69
C MET A 205 -9.33 -15.78 1.02
N HIS A 206 -9.74 -15.22 2.17
CA HIS A 206 -11.16 -15.07 2.49
C HIS A 206 -11.85 -14.18 1.44
N ALA A 207 -11.26 -13.04 1.12
CA ALA A 207 -11.82 -12.10 0.14
C ALA A 207 -11.99 -12.74 -1.25
N THR A 208 -10.93 -13.31 -1.82
CA THR A 208 -10.93 -13.87 -3.19
C THR A 208 -11.81 -15.10 -3.35
N HIS A 209 -12.21 -15.75 -2.24
CA HIS A 209 -13.10 -16.90 -2.20
C HIS A 209 -14.52 -16.56 -1.72
N ASP A 210 -14.85 -15.26 -1.59
CA ASP A 210 -16.13 -14.74 -1.09
C ASP A 210 -16.50 -15.34 0.28
N GLN A 211 -15.51 -15.44 1.18
CA GLN A 211 -15.71 -15.91 2.54
C GLN A 211 -15.59 -14.77 3.55
N PRO A 212 -16.47 -14.67 4.55
CA PRO A 212 -16.37 -13.64 5.56
C PRO A 212 -15.14 -13.87 6.45
N PHE A 213 -14.33 -12.83 6.63
CA PHE A 213 -13.21 -12.82 7.59
C PHE A 213 -13.71 -12.47 9.00
N ALA A 214 -14.66 -11.54 9.08
CA ALA A 214 -15.30 -11.12 10.31
C ALA A 214 -16.80 -10.90 10.11
N SER A 215 -17.57 -10.86 11.20
CA SER A 215 -18.98 -10.50 11.21
C SER A 215 -19.20 -9.01 10.87
N LYS A 216 -20.44 -8.56 10.85
CA LYS A 216 -20.80 -7.15 10.59
C LYS A 216 -20.17 -6.63 9.28
N ASN A 217 -20.33 -7.41 8.21
CA ASN A 217 -19.78 -7.05 6.90
C ASN A 217 -18.28 -6.70 6.99
N ASN A 218 -17.49 -7.60 7.61
CA ASN A 218 -16.06 -7.38 7.89
C ASN A 218 -15.78 -6.08 8.68
N GLY A 219 -16.66 -5.69 9.60
CA GLY A 219 -16.54 -4.49 10.42
C GLY A 219 -17.01 -3.19 9.78
N PHE A 220 -17.52 -3.20 8.53
CA PHE A 220 -18.05 -2.00 7.88
C PHE A 220 -19.35 -1.51 8.53
N ASP A 221 -20.14 -2.41 9.12
CA ASP A 221 -21.40 -2.09 9.78
C ASP A 221 -21.25 -1.63 11.25
N GLY A 222 -20.01 -1.28 11.65
CA GLY A 222 -19.69 -0.79 12.98
C GLY A 222 -18.74 -1.70 13.75
N VAL A 223 -18.36 -1.25 14.96
CA VAL A 223 -17.34 -1.95 15.78
C VAL A 223 -17.93 -2.81 16.90
N ASP A 224 -19.18 -2.57 17.28
CA ASP A 224 -19.82 -3.31 18.37
C ASP A 224 -20.26 -4.71 17.93
N GLY A 225 -19.90 -5.73 18.72
CA GLY A 225 -20.26 -7.13 18.46
C GLY A 225 -19.60 -7.71 17.19
N VAL A 226 -18.49 -7.15 16.71
CA VAL A 226 -17.70 -7.74 15.62
C VAL A 226 -16.94 -8.93 16.16
N GLU A 227 -16.94 -10.03 15.41
CA GLU A 227 -16.23 -11.27 15.71
C GLU A 227 -15.48 -11.78 14.48
N LEU A 228 -14.28 -12.32 14.67
CA LEU A 228 -13.54 -13.02 13.63
C LEU A 228 -14.17 -14.37 13.29
N LEU A 229 -14.08 -14.76 12.03
CA LEU A 229 -14.69 -15.98 11.48
C LEU A 229 -13.67 -16.90 10.80
N ILE A 230 -12.37 -16.64 10.98
CA ILE A 230 -11.28 -17.32 10.27
C ILE A 230 -11.07 -18.79 10.70
N ASN A 231 -11.63 -19.19 11.81
CA ASN A 231 -11.61 -20.58 12.29
C ASN A 231 -12.73 -21.47 11.73
N ARG A 232 -13.52 -20.95 10.79
CA ARG A 232 -14.57 -21.72 10.09
C ARG A 232 -13.96 -22.66 9.04
N GLU A 233 -14.80 -23.45 8.40
CA GLU A 233 -14.41 -24.50 7.45
C GLU A 233 -13.37 -24.05 6.42
N PHE A 234 -13.60 -22.90 5.78
CA PHE A 234 -12.66 -22.36 4.77
C PHE A 234 -11.27 -22.09 5.36
N GLY A 235 -11.19 -21.39 6.47
CA GLY A 235 -9.91 -21.08 7.14
C GLY A 235 -9.18 -22.35 7.59
N GLN A 236 -9.90 -23.30 8.21
CA GLN A 236 -9.32 -24.59 8.61
C GLN A 236 -8.80 -25.39 7.41
N LYS A 237 -9.57 -25.46 6.31
CA LYS A 237 -9.14 -26.11 5.08
C LYS A 237 -7.88 -25.46 4.49
N HIS A 238 -7.89 -24.13 4.33
CA HIS A 238 -6.79 -23.44 3.66
C HIS A 238 -5.50 -23.49 4.49
N ILE A 239 -5.56 -23.12 5.76
CA ILE A 239 -4.39 -23.15 6.66
C ILE A 239 -3.93 -24.57 6.91
N GLY A 240 -4.86 -25.54 7.00
CA GLY A 240 -4.53 -26.96 7.12
C GLY A 240 -3.74 -27.48 5.92
N GLN A 241 -4.09 -27.05 4.72
CA GLN A 241 -3.34 -27.45 3.53
C GLN A 241 -1.94 -26.79 3.50
N LEU A 242 -1.81 -25.52 3.88
CA LEU A 242 -0.50 -24.87 4.00
C LEU A 242 0.39 -25.59 5.03
N ALA A 243 -0.16 -25.96 6.18
CA ALA A 243 0.57 -26.70 7.22
C ALA A 243 1.02 -28.11 6.74
N ALA A 244 0.19 -28.77 5.93
CA ALA A 244 0.57 -30.04 5.30
C ALA A 244 1.72 -29.82 4.30
N TRP A 245 1.61 -28.83 3.42
CA TRP A 245 2.61 -28.51 2.41
C TRP A 245 3.94 -28.00 2.99
N GLN A 246 3.92 -27.43 4.20
CA GLN A 246 5.14 -27.03 4.92
C GLN A 246 6.07 -28.23 5.19
N LYS A 247 5.50 -29.42 5.41
CA LYS A 247 6.27 -30.64 5.71
C LYS A 247 7.05 -31.14 4.50
N ASP A 248 6.54 -30.93 3.29
CA ASP A 248 7.08 -31.43 2.03
C ASP A 248 7.78 -30.35 1.19
N ASN A 249 8.05 -29.19 1.76
CA ASN A 249 8.61 -28.02 1.08
C ASN A 249 7.82 -27.54 -0.16
N VAL A 250 6.58 -27.99 -0.34
CA VAL A 250 5.64 -27.40 -1.30
C VAL A 250 5.37 -25.93 -0.91
N PHE A 251 5.10 -25.70 0.37
CA PHE A 251 5.09 -24.38 1.00
C PHE A 251 6.28 -24.24 1.96
N SER A 252 6.89 -23.07 2.03
CA SER A 252 7.96 -22.77 3.00
C SER A 252 7.70 -21.44 3.67
N TYR A 253 7.23 -21.48 4.93
CA TYR A 253 7.06 -20.29 5.75
C TYR A 253 8.39 -19.55 5.89
N GLY A 254 8.40 -18.25 5.75
CA GLY A 254 9.63 -17.44 5.77
C GLY A 254 9.63 -16.29 6.77
N GLY A 255 8.66 -16.26 7.69
CA GLY A 255 8.53 -15.20 8.69
C GLY A 255 7.49 -14.14 8.31
N ARG A 256 7.39 -13.10 9.14
CA ARG A 256 6.40 -12.01 9.02
C ARG A 256 6.82 -10.96 8.00
N ALA A 257 5.89 -10.10 7.63
CA ALA A 257 6.12 -9.00 6.68
C ALA A 257 6.88 -9.45 5.42
N GLY A 258 7.94 -8.76 5.03
CA GLY A 258 8.78 -9.07 3.87
C GLY A 258 9.96 -10.00 4.17
N THR A 259 10.02 -10.67 5.33
CA THR A 259 11.16 -11.51 5.73
C THR A 259 11.44 -12.65 4.75
N ALA A 260 10.41 -13.13 4.05
CA ALA A 260 10.53 -14.18 3.05
C ALA A 260 10.95 -13.69 1.64
N ASP A 261 11.01 -12.38 1.38
CA ASP A 261 11.35 -11.83 0.06
C ASP A 261 12.66 -12.40 -0.52
N PRO A 262 13.75 -12.60 0.27
CA PRO A 262 14.99 -13.20 -0.22
C PRO A 262 14.83 -14.61 -0.78
N LYS A 263 13.85 -15.41 -0.31
CA LYS A 263 13.61 -16.77 -0.84
C LYS A 263 13.23 -16.78 -2.32
N PHE A 264 12.49 -15.76 -2.77
CA PHE A 264 12.18 -15.60 -4.19
C PHE A 264 13.34 -14.96 -4.97
N VAL A 265 13.94 -13.90 -4.42
CA VAL A 265 15.05 -13.19 -5.09
C VAL A 265 16.25 -14.10 -5.36
N SER A 266 16.56 -15.03 -4.45
CA SER A 266 17.63 -16.04 -4.62
C SER A 266 17.22 -17.19 -5.53
N GLY A 267 15.93 -17.39 -5.80
CA GLY A 267 15.40 -18.57 -6.49
C GLY A 267 15.27 -19.81 -5.60
N ASP A 268 15.44 -19.68 -4.27
CA ASP A 268 15.23 -20.78 -3.33
C ASP A 268 13.81 -21.32 -3.39
N CYS A 269 12.81 -20.43 -3.50
CA CYS A 269 11.42 -20.80 -3.81
C CYS A 269 11.07 -20.35 -5.23
N ALA A 270 10.50 -21.25 -6.01
CA ALA A 270 10.16 -20.98 -7.41
C ALA A 270 8.95 -20.07 -7.57
N MET A 271 8.07 -20.01 -6.57
CA MET A 271 6.85 -19.20 -6.58
C MET A 271 6.77 -18.40 -5.30
N TYR A 272 6.09 -17.23 -5.37
CA TYR A 272 5.98 -16.32 -4.23
C TYR A 272 4.68 -15.53 -4.29
N MET A 273 4.04 -15.28 -3.16
CA MET A 273 2.86 -14.43 -3.08
C MET A 273 3.12 -13.25 -2.17
N GLN A 274 2.98 -12.05 -2.71
CA GLN A 274 3.33 -10.83 -2.00
C GLN A 274 2.74 -9.61 -2.72
N SER A 275 2.83 -8.45 -2.08
CA SER A 275 2.41 -7.16 -2.61
C SER A 275 2.92 -6.89 -4.03
N SER A 276 2.06 -6.34 -4.88
CA SER A 276 2.43 -5.82 -6.20
C SER A 276 3.53 -4.74 -6.14
N ALA A 277 3.70 -4.08 -4.99
CA ALA A 277 4.75 -3.07 -4.76
C ALA A 277 6.18 -3.62 -4.94
N LEU A 278 6.37 -4.95 -4.90
CA LEU A 278 7.68 -5.56 -5.11
C LEU A 278 8.11 -5.61 -6.58
N ILE A 279 7.21 -5.36 -7.54
CA ILE A 279 7.54 -5.43 -8.98
C ILE A 279 8.75 -4.56 -9.31
N GLY A 280 8.78 -3.32 -8.83
CA GLY A 280 9.90 -2.40 -9.08
C GLY A 280 11.22 -2.90 -8.46
N GLY A 281 11.17 -3.43 -7.22
CA GLY A 281 12.32 -4.02 -6.54
C GLY A 281 12.81 -5.28 -7.22
N PHE A 282 11.93 -6.20 -7.55
CA PHE A 282 12.24 -7.46 -8.21
C PHE A 282 12.79 -7.27 -9.63
N THR A 283 12.31 -6.28 -10.37
CA THR A 283 12.85 -5.93 -11.69
C THR A 283 14.35 -5.61 -11.66
N ARG A 284 14.86 -5.10 -10.53
CA ARG A 284 16.28 -4.76 -10.36
C ARG A 284 17.09 -5.88 -9.68
N SER A 285 16.48 -6.62 -8.74
CA SER A 285 17.20 -7.56 -7.88
C SER A 285 17.16 -9.01 -8.37
N VAL A 286 16.07 -9.45 -8.97
CA VAL A 286 15.93 -10.83 -9.49
C VAL A 286 16.74 -11.02 -10.75
N LYS A 287 17.51 -12.12 -10.84
CA LYS A 287 18.44 -12.40 -11.93
C LYS A 287 17.97 -13.46 -12.92
N PHE A 288 16.86 -14.14 -12.62
CA PHE A 288 16.21 -15.10 -13.51
C PHE A 288 15.00 -14.47 -14.21
N ASP A 289 14.54 -15.08 -15.28
CA ASP A 289 13.26 -14.67 -15.92
C ASP A 289 12.09 -15.01 -15.01
N TRP A 290 11.18 -14.04 -14.79
CA TRP A 290 10.06 -14.18 -13.88
C TRP A 290 8.79 -13.54 -14.42
N GLY A 291 7.65 -14.05 -13.96
CA GLY A 291 6.33 -13.56 -14.32
C GLY A 291 5.45 -13.28 -13.11
N THR A 292 4.28 -12.72 -13.38
CA THR A 292 3.22 -12.51 -12.41
C THR A 292 1.94 -13.22 -12.82
N GLY A 293 1.11 -13.56 -11.84
CA GLY A 293 -0.22 -14.13 -12.02
C GLY A 293 -1.15 -13.67 -10.90
N GLU A 294 -2.43 -13.98 -11.05
CA GLU A 294 -3.39 -13.79 -9.97
C GLU A 294 -3.14 -14.76 -8.83
N LEU A 295 -3.65 -14.43 -7.63
CA LEU A 295 -3.69 -15.38 -6.51
C LEU A 295 -4.49 -16.64 -6.90
N PRO A 296 -3.98 -17.83 -6.53
CA PRO A 296 -4.63 -19.10 -6.86
C PRO A 296 -5.97 -19.24 -6.14
N HIS A 297 -6.90 -20.01 -6.75
CA HIS A 297 -8.24 -20.21 -6.24
C HIS A 297 -8.52 -21.71 -6.01
N TRP A 298 -9.33 -22.05 -4.98
CA TRP A 298 -9.70 -23.44 -4.71
C TRP A 298 -10.75 -24.02 -5.69
N GLY A 299 -11.41 -23.15 -6.48
CA GLY A 299 -12.53 -23.56 -7.33
C GLY A 299 -13.83 -23.75 -6.55
N ALA A 300 -14.79 -24.48 -7.14
CA ALA A 300 -16.05 -24.77 -6.47
C ALA A 300 -15.84 -25.47 -5.11
N PRO A 301 -16.70 -25.18 -4.11
CA PRO A 301 -17.92 -24.38 -4.19
C PRO A 301 -17.71 -22.85 -4.02
N TYR A 302 -16.49 -22.36 -3.91
CA TYR A 302 -16.20 -20.95 -3.64
C TYR A 302 -16.37 -20.09 -4.89
N LYS A 303 -16.93 -18.87 -4.71
CA LYS A 303 -17.04 -17.89 -5.78
C LYS A 303 -15.69 -17.18 -6.00
N LYS A 304 -15.38 -16.86 -7.24
CA LYS A 304 -14.19 -16.08 -7.60
C LYS A 304 -14.49 -14.58 -7.42
N ALA A 305 -14.07 -14.01 -6.29
CA ALA A 305 -14.23 -12.59 -5.99
C ALA A 305 -12.92 -11.79 -6.19
N THR A 306 -13.03 -10.47 -6.17
CA THR A 306 -11.85 -9.58 -6.23
C THR A 306 -10.98 -9.73 -4.98
N SER A 307 -9.71 -9.35 -5.08
CA SER A 307 -8.84 -9.20 -3.91
C SER A 307 -9.16 -7.91 -3.14
N ILE A 308 -8.62 -7.79 -1.94
CA ILE A 308 -8.66 -6.55 -1.16
C ILE A 308 -7.34 -5.80 -1.28
N ILE A 309 -7.40 -4.50 -1.00
CA ILE A 309 -6.23 -3.64 -0.99
C ILE A 309 -5.31 -3.95 0.20
N GLY A 310 -4.07 -3.51 0.06
CA GLY A 310 -3.09 -3.32 1.11
C GLY A 310 -2.30 -2.05 0.84
N GLY A 311 -1.19 -1.90 1.56
CA GLY A 311 -0.40 -0.70 1.50
C GLY A 311 -0.92 0.36 2.44
N ALA A 312 -0.83 1.64 2.07
CA ALA A 312 -1.13 2.73 2.99
C ALA A 312 -1.73 3.96 2.29
N THR A 313 -2.22 4.86 3.11
CA THR A 313 -2.83 6.12 2.73
C THR A 313 -2.29 7.25 3.61
N LEU A 314 -2.44 8.50 3.20
CA LEU A 314 -1.94 9.65 3.93
C LEU A 314 -3.06 10.29 4.76
N TRP A 315 -2.86 10.34 6.06
CA TRP A 315 -3.78 10.94 7.02
C TRP A 315 -3.28 12.29 7.48
N VAL A 316 -4.18 13.26 7.52
CA VAL A 316 -3.91 14.62 8.04
C VAL A 316 -4.26 14.65 9.52
N LEU A 317 -3.29 14.95 10.38
CA LEU A 317 -3.51 15.04 11.81
C LEU A 317 -3.86 16.46 12.24
N LYS A 318 -4.82 16.60 13.16
CA LYS A 318 -5.13 17.85 13.86
C LYS A 318 -3.99 18.24 14.81
N GLY A 319 -3.98 19.51 15.25
CA GLY A 319 -3.08 19.98 16.28
C GLY A 319 -1.88 20.78 15.77
N ARG A 320 -1.85 21.11 14.46
CA ARG A 320 -0.90 22.05 13.85
C ARG A 320 -1.55 23.41 13.61
N PRO A 321 -0.79 24.49 13.44
CA PRO A 321 -1.31 25.80 13.07
C PRO A 321 -2.15 25.75 11.79
N SER A 322 -3.29 26.45 11.75
CA SER A 322 -4.21 26.41 10.61
C SER A 322 -3.58 26.86 9.29
N ALA A 323 -2.65 27.82 9.33
CA ALA A 323 -1.93 28.29 8.13
C ALA A 323 -1.05 27.22 7.47
N GLU A 324 -0.55 26.24 8.24
CA GLU A 324 0.29 25.16 7.74
C GLU A 324 -0.51 24.15 6.91
N TYR A 325 -1.82 24.00 7.18
CA TYR A 325 -2.69 23.05 6.47
C TYR A 325 -2.91 23.38 4.98
N ARG A 326 -2.75 24.64 4.59
CA ARG A 326 -2.76 25.01 3.18
C ARG A 326 -1.60 24.34 2.42
N GLY A 327 -0.41 24.25 3.03
CA GLY A 327 0.72 23.54 2.46
C GLY A 327 0.48 22.04 2.36
N VAL A 328 -0.16 21.45 3.38
CA VAL A 328 -0.61 20.05 3.35
C VAL A 328 -1.57 19.82 2.18
N ALA A 329 -2.58 20.67 2.03
CA ALA A 329 -3.57 20.56 0.95
C ALA A 329 -2.91 20.66 -0.44
N LYS A 330 -1.99 21.61 -0.64
CA LYS A 330 -1.23 21.75 -1.90
C LYS A 330 -0.35 20.52 -2.21
N TYR A 331 0.27 19.92 -1.19
CA TYR A 331 1.05 18.71 -1.39
C TYR A 331 0.17 17.51 -1.76
N LEU A 332 -0.97 17.34 -1.10
CA LEU A 332 -1.91 16.27 -1.44
C LEU A 332 -2.54 16.49 -2.84
N GLU A 333 -2.83 17.73 -3.24
CA GLU A 333 -3.24 18.07 -4.60
C GLU A 333 -2.18 17.68 -5.63
N PHE A 334 -0.91 17.98 -5.34
CA PHE A 334 0.23 17.59 -6.19
C PHE A 334 0.30 16.07 -6.37
N LEU A 335 0.19 15.29 -5.27
CA LEU A 335 0.19 13.83 -5.31
C LEU A 335 -1.03 13.24 -6.04
N ALA A 336 -2.17 13.95 -6.04
CA ALA A 336 -3.38 13.51 -6.73
C ALA A 336 -3.32 13.68 -8.25
N LYS A 337 -2.35 14.42 -8.78
CA LYS A 337 -2.20 14.63 -10.22
C LYS A 337 -1.93 13.30 -10.93
N PRO A 338 -2.56 13.05 -12.09
CA PRO A 338 -2.37 11.79 -12.84
C PRO A 338 -0.91 11.49 -13.15
N GLU A 339 -0.10 12.50 -13.51
CA GLU A 339 1.32 12.33 -13.80
C GLU A 339 2.12 11.86 -12.58
N GLN A 340 1.81 12.33 -11.38
CA GLN A 340 2.45 11.88 -10.14
C GLN A 340 2.09 10.44 -9.80
N GLN A 341 0.84 10.07 -10.00
CA GLN A 341 0.37 8.70 -9.78
C GLN A 341 0.94 7.72 -10.81
N MET A 342 1.05 8.15 -12.08
CA MET A 342 1.70 7.35 -13.11
C MET A 342 3.18 7.13 -12.80
N ALA A 343 3.92 8.18 -12.43
CA ALA A 343 5.33 8.08 -12.04
C ALA A 343 5.51 7.15 -10.83
N TRP A 344 4.64 7.27 -9.82
CA TRP A 344 4.63 6.40 -8.65
C TRP A 344 4.41 4.93 -9.04
N HIS A 345 3.39 4.65 -9.85
CA HIS A 345 3.10 3.30 -10.35
C HIS A 345 4.29 2.68 -11.09
N VAL A 346 4.81 3.41 -12.08
CA VAL A 346 5.92 2.93 -12.94
C VAL A 346 7.18 2.63 -12.12
N ASN A 347 7.50 3.48 -11.16
CA ASN A 347 8.73 3.37 -10.37
C ASN A 347 8.64 2.34 -9.23
N THR A 348 7.45 2.02 -8.74
CA THR A 348 7.29 1.21 -7.54
C THR A 348 6.58 -0.13 -7.77
N GLY A 349 5.54 -0.15 -8.59
CA GLY A 349 4.60 -1.26 -8.74
C GLY A 349 3.36 -1.14 -7.85
N TYR A 350 3.26 -0.10 -7.01
CA TYR A 350 1.98 0.29 -6.41
C TYR A 350 0.97 0.66 -7.49
N LEU A 351 -0.31 0.58 -7.17
CA LEU A 351 -1.37 0.95 -8.12
C LEU A 351 -1.35 2.46 -8.42
N ALA A 352 -1.61 2.84 -9.65
CA ALA A 352 -2.13 4.16 -9.95
C ALA A 352 -3.56 4.20 -9.41
N VAL A 353 -3.85 5.13 -8.48
CA VAL A 353 -5.10 5.10 -7.70
C VAL A 353 -6.23 5.92 -8.32
N SER A 354 -6.03 6.58 -9.49
CA SER A 354 -7.10 7.26 -10.24
C SER A 354 -7.36 6.63 -11.59
N ASN A 355 -8.63 6.69 -12.00
CA ASN A 355 -9.07 6.20 -13.31
C ASN A 355 -8.38 6.97 -14.46
N THR A 356 -8.16 8.27 -14.30
CA THR A 356 -7.43 9.09 -15.29
C THR A 356 -5.99 8.63 -15.46
N ALA A 357 -5.27 8.36 -14.36
CA ALA A 357 -3.90 7.85 -14.43
C ALA A 357 -3.84 6.46 -15.09
N VAL A 358 -4.75 5.55 -14.71
CA VAL A 358 -4.87 4.21 -15.33
C VAL A 358 -5.14 4.34 -16.83
N LYS A 359 -6.11 5.16 -17.23
CA LYS A 359 -6.44 5.40 -18.65
C LYS A 359 -5.24 5.95 -19.44
N ASN A 360 -4.47 6.86 -18.86
CA ASN A 360 -3.27 7.40 -19.49
C ASN A 360 -2.18 6.33 -19.69
N LEU A 361 -1.99 5.43 -18.69
CA LEU A 361 -1.09 4.28 -18.79
C LEU A 361 -1.55 3.30 -19.89
N GLU A 362 -2.86 3.05 -20.00
CA GLU A 362 -3.45 2.22 -21.07
C GLU A 362 -3.23 2.84 -22.45
N GLN A 363 -3.58 4.11 -22.61
CA GLN A 363 -3.41 4.84 -23.88
C GLN A 363 -1.95 4.96 -24.32
N GLY A 364 -1.01 5.01 -23.35
CA GLY A 364 0.42 4.96 -23.59
C GLY A 364 0.96 3.55 -23.82
N TYR A 365 0.11 2.52 -23.92
CA TYR A 365 0.50 1.11 -24.05
C TYR A 365 1.44 0.61 -22.95
N HIS A 366 1.38 1.22 -21.76
CA HIS A 366 2.27 0.87 -20.66
C HIS A 366 2.07 -0.58 -20.22
N PHE A 367 0.85 -1.01 -19.98
CA PHE A 367 0.53 -2.37 -19.51
C PHE A 367 0.78 -3.45 -20.58
N VAL A 368 0.75 -3.09 -21.87
CA VAL A 368 1.13 -3.99 -22.95
C VAL A 368 2.64 -4.27 -22.92
N ARG A 369 3.46 -3.23 -22.69
CA ARG A 369 4.91 -3.37 -22.55
C ARG A 369 5.34 -3.92 -21.19
N ASN A 370 4.53 -3.72 -20.14
CA ASN A 370 4.81 -4.11 -18.76
C ASN A 370 3.64 -4.92 -18.17
N PRO A 371 3.33 -6.12 -18.71
CA PRO A 371 2.15 -6.89 -18.31
C PRO A 371 2.16 -7.29 -16.83
N LYS A 372 3.33 -7.42 -16.22
CA LYS A 372 3.50 -7.73 -14.80
C LYS A 372 2.79 -6.70 -13.90
N GLN A 373 2.78 -5.41 -14.28
CA GLN A 373 2.15 -4.34 -13.50
C GLN A 373 0.62 -4.30 -13.65
N TYR A 374 0.06 -4.91 -14.70
CA TYR A 374 -1.39 -4.97 -14.90
C TYR A 374 -2.09 -5.97 -13.96
N THR A 375 -1.40 -7.05 -13.57
CA THR A 375 -1.97 -8.16 -12.78
C THR A 375 -2.70 -7.69 -11.52
N ALA A 376 -2.10 -6.78 -10.77
CA ALA A 376 -2.69 -6.27 -9.53
C ALA A 376 -3.96 -5.46 -9.79
N PHE A 377 -3.95 -4.61 -10.80
CA PHE A 377 -5.12 -3.83 -11.20
C PHE A 377 -6.26 -4.74 -11.66
N ALA A 378 -5.96 -5.70 -12.53
CA ALA A 378 -6.93 -6.68 -13.02
C ALA A 378 -7.60 -7.46 -11.87
N GLN A 379 -6.80 -8.01 -10.96
CA GLN A 379 -7.30 -8.79 -9.83
C GLN A 379 -8.17 -7.97 -8.87
N LEU A 380 -7.80 -6.71 -8.61
CA LEU A 380 -8.53 -5.82 -7.71
C LEU A 380 -9.84 -5.30 -8.31
N THR A 381 -9.86 -5.07 -9.64
CA THR A 381 -11.04 -4.54 -10.35
C THR A 381 -11.92 -5.61 -10.97
N GLY A 382 -11.46 -6.86 -10.98
CA GLY A 382 -12.15 -7.99 -11.57
C GLY A 382 -11.93 -8.17 -13.07
N LEU A 383 -11.12 -7.35 -13.71
CA LEU A 383 -10.81 -7.45 -15.13
C LEU A 383 -9.99 -8.71 -15.45
N PRO A 384 -9.91 -9.15 -16.71
CA PRO A 384 -9.02 -10.25 -17.11
C PRO A 384 -7.56 -9.99 -16.75
N PRO A 385 -6.79 -11.02 -16.36
CA PRO A 385 -5.40 -10.86 -15.91
C PRO A 385 -4.43 -10.44 -17.02
N THR A 386 -4.75 -10.73 -18.26
CA THR A 386 -3.93 -10.31 -19.42
C THR A 386 -4.42 -8.95 -19.92
N PRO A 387 -3.52 -8.04 -20.28
CA PRO A 387 -3.92 -6.78 -20.88
C PRO A 387 -4.85 -7.01 -22.07
N PRO A 388 -6.05 -6.43 -22.08
CA PRO A 388 -7.04 -6.71 -23.11
C PRO A 388 -6.58 -6.26 -24.50
N ALA A 389 -7.08 -6.91 -25.54
CA ALA A 389 -6.91 -6.44 -26.91
C ALA A 389 -7.41 -5.00 -27.11
N ALA A 390 -8.38 -4.56 -26.31
CA ALA A 390 -8.85 -3.16 -26.26
C ALA A 390 -7.76 -2.15 -25.90
N MET A 391 -6.71 -2.55 -25.18
CA MET A 391 -5.54 -1.69 -24.95
C MET A 391 -4.64 -1.58 -26.18
N GLN A 392 -4.77 -2.52 -27.10
CA GLN A 392 -4.04 -2.53 -28.38
C GLN A 392 -4.91 -1.97 -29.52
N ASP A 393 -6.21 -2.19 -29.43
CA ASP A 393 -7.20 -1.68 -30.41
C ASP A 393 -8.20 -0.76 -29.72
N LYS A 394 -8.11 0.54 -30.01
CA LYS A 394 -9.02 1.58 -29.48
C LYS A 394 -10.52 1.36 -29.81
N LYS A 395 -10.84 0.46 -30.75
CA LYS A 395 -12.22 0.13 -31.16
C LYS A 395 -12.75 -1.12 -30.45
N ALA A 396 -11.91 -1.86 -29.70
CA ALA A 396 -12.34 -3.05 -29.00
C ALA A 396 -13.27 -2.70 -27.83
N ALA A 397 -14.27 -3.55 -27.60
CA ALA A 397 -15.14 -3.42 -26.43
C ALA A 397 -14.34 -3.62 -25.13
N PRO A 398 -14.71 -2.93 -24.04
CA PRO A 398 -14.05 -3.12 -22.75
C PRO A 398 -14.17 -4.60 -22.31
N PRO A 399 -13.12 -5.15 -21.68
CA PRO A 399 -13.12 -6.54 -21.25
C PRO A 399 -14.19 -6.78 -20.18
N LYS A 400 -14.83 -7.97 -20.25
CA LYS A 400 -15.79 -8.37 -19.22
C LYS A 400 -15.07 -8.77 -17.93
N PRO A 401 -15.57 -8.39 -16.75
CA PRO A 401 -15.03 -8.82 -15.47
C PRO A 401 -15.00 -10.35 -15.34
N GLU A 402 -13.91 -10.90 -14.87
CA GLU A 402 -13.76 -12.33 -14.53
C GLU A 402 -13.96 -12.62 -13.04
N ARG A 403 -13.85 -11.58 -12.20
CA ARG A 403 -14.09 -11.61 -10.76
C ARG A 403 -15.17 -10.60 -10.40
N VAL A 404 -15.90 -10.84 -9.36
CA VAL A 404 -16.98 -9.96 -8.91
C VAL A 404 -16.59 -9.36 -7.55
N ALA A 405 -16.76 -8.06 -7.40
CA ALA A 405 -16.68 -7.43 -6.08
C ALA A 405 -17.87 -7.87 -5.23
N THR A 406 -17.61 -8.32 -4.00
CA THR A 406 -18.59 -8.77 -3.04
C THR A 406 -18.44 -8.03 -1.72
N PRO A 407 -19.40 -8.09 -0.79
CA PRO A 407 -19.20 -7.54 0.55
C PRO A 407 -17.95 -8.09 1.24
N ASN A 408 -17.57 -9.35 1.00
CA ASN A 408 -16.38 -9.96 1.59
C ASN A 408 -15.07 -9.50 0.95
N SER A 409 -15.12 -8.87 -0.23
CA SER A 409 -13.94 -8.39 -0.96
C SER A 409 -13.79 -6.86 -1.01
N GLN A 410 -14.50 -6.12 -0.16
CA GLN A 410 -14.34 -4.66 -0.06
C GLN A 410 -13.26 -4.21 0.92
N GLY A 411 -12.70 -5.13 1.73
CA GLY A 411 -11.70 -4.86 2.76
C GLY A 411 -12.16 -5.26 4.15
N LEU A 412 -11.37 -4.87 5.16
CA LEU A 412 -11.58 -5.24 6.57
C LEU A 412 -11.45 -3.99 7.45
N ARG A 413 -12.53 -3.57 8.11
CA ARG A 413 -12.55 -2.39 8.99
C ARG A 413 -12.66 -2.80 10.46
N LEU A 414 -11.58 -3.27 11.02
CA LEU A 414 -11.53 -3.79 12.38
C LEU A 414 -10.78 -2.85 13.33
N GLY A 415 -11.30 -2.68 14.53
CA GLY A 415 -10.58 -2.03 15.62
C GLY A 415 -9.40 -2.88 16.09
N ASN A 416 -8.33 -2.25 16.60
CA ASN A 416 -7.11 -2.95 17.05
C ASN A 416 -6.54 -3.94 16.01
N PHE A 417 -6.76 -3.69 14.72
CA PHE A 417 -6.44 -4.67 13.69
C PHE A 417 -4.93 -4.93 13.54
N VAL A 418 -4.09 -3.97 13.89
CA VAL A 418 -2.63 -4.18 13.96
C VAL A 418 -2.30 -5.31 14.93
N GLN A 419 -2.84 -5.26 16.15
CA GLN A 419 -2.63 -6.28 17.18
C GLN A 419 -3.30 -7.61 16.81
N ILE A 420 -4.48 -7.57 16.18
CA ILE A 420 -5.17 -8.75 15.67
C ILE A 420 -4.31 -9.47 14.61
N ARG A 421 -3.69 -8.72 13.68
CA ARG A 421 -2.77 -9.30 12.69
C ARG A 421 -1.57 -9.96 13.35
N ASP A 422 -0.99 -9.35 14.41
CA ASP A 422 0.09 -9.94 15.19
C ASP A 422 -0.33 -11.24 15.89
N VAL A 423 -1.55 -11.30 16.43
CA VAL A 423 -2.12 -12.52 17.02
C VAL A 423 -2.26 -13.62 15.97
N ILE A 424 -2.84 -13.30 14.81
CA ILE A 424 -3.01 -14.26 13.72
C ILE A 424 -1.65 -14.79 13.25
N GLU A 425 -0.67 -13.93 13.01
CA GLU A 425 0.67 -14.33 12.57
C GLU A 425 1.37 -15.22 13.62
N GLY A 426 1.24 -14.90 14.90
CA GLY A 426 1.79 -15.75 15.98
C GLY A 426 1.16 -17.14 16.04
N GLU A 427 -0.15 -17.26 15.80
CA GLU A 427 -0.79 -18.57 15.75
C GLU A 427 -0.49 -19.32 14.45
N LEU A 428 -0.32 -18.65 13.31
CA LEU A 428 0.18 -19.28 12.08
C LEU A 428 1.60 -19.84 12.28
N GLU A 429 2.47 -19.12 12.97
CA GLU A 429 3.81 -19.59 13.32
C GLU A 429 3.77 -20.87 14.16
N ASN A 430 2.87 -20.92 15.16
CA ASN A 430 2.68 -22.11 16.01
C ASN A 430 2.15 -23.31 15.19
N ILE A 431 1.22 -23.07 14.26
CA ILE A 431 0.67 -24.09 13.38
C ILE A 431 1.76 -24.64 12.43
N PHE A 432 2.48 -23.75 11.72
CA PHE A 432 3.50 -24.16 10.76
C PHE A 432 4.73 -24.80 11.41
N ALA A 433 5.03 -24.46 12.67
CA ALA A 433 6.04 -25.13 13.46
C ALA A 433 5.56 -26.47 14.07
N GLY A 434 4.31 -26.88 13.87
CA GLY A 434 3.72 -28.10 14.41
C GLY A 434 3.49 -28.07 15.93
N LYS A 435 3.56 -26.88 16.56
CA LYS A 435 3.32 -26.72 18.02
C LYS A 435 1.84 -26.78 18.38
N LYS A 436 0.95 -26.43 17.42
CA LYS A 436 -0.51 -26.50 17.57
C LYS A 436 -1.13 -27.15 16.35
N THR A 437 -2.27 -27.79 16.56
CA THR A 437 -3.13 -28.18 15.45
C THR A 437 -3.74 -26.92 14.81
N VAL A 438 -4.15 -27.03 13.55
CA VAL A 438 -4.80 -25.93 12.81
C VAL A 438 -6.01 -25.40 13.58
N LYS A 439 -6.86 -26.32 14.08
CA LYS A 439 -8.05 -25.95 14.86
C LYS A 439 -7.68 -25.18 16.12
N GLN A 440 -6.73 -25.68 16.90
CA GLN A 440 -6.27 -25.00 18.13
C GLN A 440 -5.75 -23.59 17.84
N GLY A 441 -4.84 -23.45 16.87
CA GLY A 441 -4.26 -22.15 16.55
C GLY A 441 -5.30 -21.14 16.04
N LEU A 442 -6.20 -21.57 15.15
CA LEU A 442 -7.24 -20.66 14.63
C LEU A 442 -8.29 -20.30 15.70
N ASP A 443 -8.68 -21.23 16.59
CA ASP A 443 -9.61 -20.94 17.69
C ASP A 443 -8.99 -19.95 18.70
N GLU A 444 -7.71 -20.11 19.01
CA GLU A 444 -7.00 -19.16 19.87
C GLU A 444 -6.83 -17.80 19.20
N ALA A 445 -6.52 -17.76 17.90
CA ALA A 445 -6.47 -16.51 17.14
C ALA A 445 -7.80 -15.76 17.23
N VAL A 446 -8.91 -16.45 17.00
CA VAL A 446 -10.27 -15.88 17.10
C VAL A 446 -10.56 -15.41 18.53
N THR A 447 -10.28 -16.22 19.54
CA THR A 447 -10.57 -15.88 20.94
C THR A 447 -9.81 -14.62 21.39
N LYS A 448 -8.50 -14.57 21.15
CA LYS A 448 -7.66 -13.41 21.50
C LYS A 448 -8.06 -12.16 20.72
N SER A 449 -8.32 -12.31 19.42
CA SER A 449 -8.71 -11.19 18.56
C SER A 449 -10.08 -10.63 18.92
N ASN A 450 -11.05 -11.48 19.28
CA ASN A 450 -12.36 -11.05 19.76
C ASN A 450 -12.27 -10.27 21.08
N GLY A 451 -11.29 -10.59 21.94
CA GLY A 451 -10.95 -9.77 23.11
C GLY A 451 -10.54 -8.35 22.72
N LEU A 452 -9.60 -8.24 21.77
CA LEU A 452 -9.12 -6.94 21.26
C LEU A 452 -10.24 -6.12 20.58
N LEU A 453 -11.15 -6.80 19.86
CA LEU A 453 -12.31 -6.13 19.24
C LEU A 453 -13.28 -5.57 20.29
N LYS A 454 -13.56 -6.34 21.35
CA LYS A 454 -14.40 -5.89 22.46
C LYS A 454 -13.79 -4.70 23.21
N GLU A 455 -12.48 -4.74 23.50
CA GLU A 455 -11.75 -3.63 24.10
C GLU A 455 -11.84 -2.37 23.24
N PHE A 456 -11.63 -2.49 21.93
CA PHE A 456 -11.73 -1.37 21.01
C PHE A 456 -13.14 -0.80 20.96
N ALA A 457 -14.18 -1.63 20.87
CA ALA A 457 -15.56 -1.22 20.88
C ALA A 457 -15.92 -0.49 22.18
N ALA A 458 -15.49 -1.00 23.34
CA ALA A 458 -15.71 -0.37 24.64
C ALA A 458 -15.06 1.02 24.75
N ALA A 459 -13.85 1.18 24.22
CA ALA A 459 -13.11 2.45 24.22
C ALA A 459 -13.65 3.48 23.23
N ASN A 460 -14.48 3.07 22.26
CA ASN A 460 -15.03 3.93 21.20
C ASN A 460 -16.57 3.99 21.22
N LYS A 461 -17.20 3.67 22.34
CA LYS A 461 -18.63 3.89 22.52
C LYS A 461 -18.93 5.39 22.46
N PRO A 462 -20.01 5.83 21.76
CA PRO A 462 -20.41 7.23 21.67
C PRO A 462 -20.75 7.82 23.03
#